data_cb4487ec9f63d2a519dbabae7d810d31
#
_entry.id   cb4487ec9f63d2a519dbabae7d810d31
#
_cell.length_a   1.000
_cell.length_b   1.000
_cell.length_c   1.000
_cell.angle_alpha   90.00
_cell.angle_beta   90.00
_cell.angle_gamma   90.00
#
_symmetry.space_group_name_H-M   'P 1'
#
loop_
_entity.id
_entity.type
_entity.pdbx_description
1 polymer ?
#
loop_
_entity_poly.entity_id
_entity_poly.type
_entity_poly.pdbx_seq_one_letter_code
_entity_poly.pdbx_strand_id
1 'polypeptide(L)'
;MAIMPAKLPSYIADHRKRLRDRFMAGGAAALPDYELLELLLFRAIPRQDVKPLAHLLLDTFGDFNHVISASAHRLAMVKGVGDAVIQELKIVEAAAGRLMRGRVLNRPVLTSWSTLLEYCQTVMAHRETEQFRILFLDRKNTLIADEAQSDGTVDHVPVYPREVVKRALELNASAVILVHNHPSGDPTPSQ
;
A
#
# COMPACT_ATOMS: atom_id res chain seq x y z
N MET A 1 15.81 29.20 -27.88
CA MET A 1 14.96 28.43 -28.80
C MET A 1 14.29 27.32 -27.98
N ALA A 2 13.03 27.52 -27.59
CA ALA A 2 12.32 26.56 -26.78
C ALA A 2 11.95 25.35 -27.66
N ILE A 3 12.47 24.18 -27.31
CA ILE A 3 12.10 22.92 -27.97
C ILE A 3 10.63 22.65 -27.64
N MET A 4 9.76 22.82 -28.62
CA MET A 4 8.36 22.42 -28.50
C MET A 4 8.31 20.94 -28.14
N PRO A 5 7.59 20.54 -27.10
CA PRO A 5 7.48 19.15 -26.74
C PRO A 5 6.81 18.36 -27.87
N ALA A 6 7.48 17.29 -28.31
CA ALA A 6 6.96 16.41 -29.36
C ALA A 6 5.53 15.95 -29.02
N LYS A 7 4.60 16.11 -29.98
CA LYS A 7 3.22 15.68 -29.86
C LYS A 7 3.20 14.15 -29.72
N LEU A 8 2.45 13.64 -28.75
CA LEU A 8 2.20 12.19 -28.61
C LEU A 8 1.64 11.62 -29.93
N PRO A 9 2.09 10.43 -30.36
CA PRO A 9 1.42 9.72 -31.44
C PRO A 9 -0.08 9.58 -31.15
N SER A 10 -0.92 9.78 -32.18
CA SER A 10 -2.38 9.83 -32.01
C SER A 10 -2.93 8.58 -31.36
N TYR A 11 -2.44 7.39 -31.72
CA TYR A 11 -2.90 6.12 -31.15
C TYR A 11 -2.64 6.01 -29.63
N ILE A 12 -1.55 6.58 -29.10
CA ILE A 12 -1.26 6.62 -27.65
C ILE A 12 -2.20 7.62 -26.97
N ALA A 13 -2.39 8.79 -27.56
CA ALA A 13 -3.29 9.81 -27.00
C ALA A 13 -4.74 9.29 -26.95
N ASP A 14 -5.18 8.64 -28.02
CA ASP A 14 -6.52 8.06 -28.11
C ASP A 14 -6.70 6.87 -27.16
N HIS A 15 -5.67 6.03 -26.98
CA HIS A 15 -5.69 4.94 -25.98
C HIS A 15 -5.86 5.50 -24.58
N ARG A 16 -5.06 6.47 -24.18
CA ARG A 16 -5.12 7.11 -22.86
C ARG A 16 -6.49 7.74 -22.59
N LYS A 17 -7.05 8.40 -23.60
CA LYS A 17 -8.39 8.98 -23.48
C LYS A 17 -9.44 7.89 -23.27
N ARG A 18 -9.49 6.89 -24.15
CA ARG A 18 -10.46 5.78 -24.04
C ARG A 18 -10.38 5.06 -22.70
N LEU A 19 -9.15 4.85 -22.17
CA LEU A 19 -8.96 4.16 -20.89
C LEU A 19 -9.50 5.00 -19.73
N ARG A 20 -9.25 6.31 -19.72
CA ARG A 20 -9.82 7.23 -18.72
C ARG A 20 -11.35 7.28 -18.80
N ASP A 21 -11.89 7.39 -20.03
CA ASP A 21 -13.35 7.45 -20.24
C ASP A 21 -14.01 6.16 -19.74
N ARG A 22 -13.40 4.98 -20.00
CA ARG A 22 -13.89 3.68 -19.52
C ARG A 22 -13.82 3.58 -17.99
N PHE A 23 -12.76 4.06 -17.37
CA PHE A 23 -12.65 4.11 -15.91
C PHE A 23 -13.73 5.01 -15.29
N MET A 24 -13.95 6.19 -15.86
CA MET A 24 -14.95 7.13 -15.35
C MET A 24 -16.39 6.63 -15.54
N ALA A 25 -16.64 5.84 -16.57
CA ALA A 25 -17.96 5.26 -16.83
C ALA A 25 -18.28 4.03 -15.99
N GLY A 26 -17.30 3.16 -15.75
CA GLY A 26 -17.50 1.85 -15.12
C GLY A 26 -16.72 1.61 -13.83
N GLY A 27 -15.91 2.58 -13.38
CA GLY A 27 -15.06 2.46 -12.20
C GLY A 27 -13.96 1.41 -12.34
N ALA A 28 -13.38 1.04 -11.20
CA ALA A 28 -12.28 0.07 -11.15
C ALA A 28 -12.69 -1.33 -11.69
N ALA A 29 -13.94 -1.75 -11.47
CA ALA A 29 -14.42 -3.05 -11.93
C ALA A 29 -14.47 -3.19 -13.47
N ALA A 30 -14.40 -2.10 -14.20
CA ALA A 30 -14.38 -2.10 -15.68
C ALA A 30 -12.98 -2.33 -16.27
N LEU A 31 -11.95 -2.36 -15.44
CA LEU A 31 -10.55 -2.45 -15.87
C LEU A 31 -9.85 -3.65 -15.22
N PRO A 32 -9.10 -4.45 -15.99
CA PRO A 32 -8.13 -5.38 -15.41
C PRO A 32 -6.95 -4.64 -14.76
N ASP A 33 -6.21 -5.33 -13.92
CA ASP A 33 -5.11 -4.74 -13.12
C ASP A 33 -4.07 -4.01 -13.96
N TYR A 34 -3.69 -4.55 -15.13
CA TYR A 34 -2.69 -3.88 -15.97
C TYR A 34 -3.19 -2.53 -16.51
N GLU A 35 -4.48 -2.39 -16.81
CA GLU A 35 -5.06 -1.13 -17.30
C GLU A 35 -5.23 -0.11 -16.16
N LEU A 36 -5.57 -0.58 -14.95
CA LEU A 36 -5.57 0.29 -13.77
C LEU A 36 -4.17 0.81 -13.48
N LEU A 37 -3.16 -0.06 -13.63
CA LEU A 37 -1.76 0.32 -13.48
C LEU A 37 -1.32 1.31 -14.58
N GLU A 38 -1.74 1.13 -15.84
CA GLU A 38 -1.49 2.09 -16.92
C GLU A 38 -2.02 3.49 -16.56
N LEU A 39 -3.19 3.60 -15.95
CA LEU A 39 -3.77 4.89 -15.53
C LEU A 39 -2.87 5.62 -14.53
N LEU A 40 -2.25 4.92 -13.60
CA LEU A 40 -1.28 5.48 -12.66
C LEU A 40 -0.01 5.90 -13.39
N LEU A 41 0.51 5.03 -14.24
CA LEU A 41 1.73 5.28 -15.00
C LEU A 41 1.60 6.45 -15.98
N PHE A 42 0.40 6.76 -16.47
CA PHE A 42 0.17 7.93 -17.34
C PHE A 42 0.56 9.25 -16.69
N ARG A 43 0.54 9.34 -15.36
CA ARG A 43 0.91 10.56 -14.63
C ARG A 43 2.43 10.69 -14.55
N ALA A 44 3.12 9.60 -14.27
CA ALA A 44 4.57 9.56 -14.17
C ALA A 44 5.27 9.60 -15.53
N ILE A 45 4.67 9.00 -16.56
CA ILE A 45 5.24 8.86 -17.90
C ILE A 45 4.26 9.44 -18.94
N PRO A 46 4.25 10.77 -19.14
CA PRO A 46 3.19 11.41 -19.92
C PRO A 46 3.27 11.16 -21.44
N ARG A 47 4.43 10.75 -21.98
CA ARG A 47 4.69 10.77 -23.44
C ARG A 47 5.11 9.45 -24.06
N GLN A 48 4.95 8.33 -23.35
CA GLN A 48 5.33 7.01 -23.86
C GLN A 48 4.18 6.03 -23.71
N ASP A 49 4.24 4.93 -24.46
CA ASP A 49 3.40 3.78 -24.18
C ASP A 49 3.85 3.12 -22.88
N VAL A 50 2.96 3.03 -21.92
CA VAL A 50 3.25 2.45 -20.59
C VAL A 50 2.72 1.03 -20.43
N LYS A 51 2.00 0.51 -21.42
CA LYS A 51 1.45 -0.85 -21.37
C LYS A 51 2.53 -1.92 -21.17
N PRO A 52 3.67 -1.89 -21.87
CA PRO A 52 4.75 -2.85 -21.63
C PRO A 52 5.29 -2.79 -20.20
N LEU A 53 5.39 -1.58 -19.62
CA LEU A 53 5.84 -1.41 -18.24
C LEU A 53 4.81 -1.91 -17.23
N ALA A 54 3.51 -1.70 -17.47
CA ALA A 54 2.46 -2.23 -16.62
C ALA A 54 2.49 -3.76 -16.55
N HIS A 55 2.63 -4.43 -17.68
CA HIS A 55 2.80 -5.88 -17.71
C HIS A 55 4.08 -6.34 -17.02
N LEU A 56 5.22 -5.69 -17.29
CA LEU A 56 6.49 -6.04 -16.65
C LEU A 56 6.43 -5.93 -15.12
N LEU A 57 5.74 -4.92 -14.60
CA LEU A 57 5.54 -4.76 -13.15
C LEU A 57 4.68 -5.91 -12.58
N LEU A 58 3.57 -6.26 -13.22
CA LEU A 58 2.74 -7.38 -12.80
C LEU A 58 3.48 -8.72 -12.89
N ASP A 59 4.22 -8.95 -13.97
CA ASP A 59 5.04 -10.17 -14.14
C ASP A 59 6.14 -10.27 -13.06
N THR A 60 6.69 -9.12 -12.63
CA THR A 60 7.76 -9.08 -11.63
C THR A 60 7.25 -9.29 -10.20
N PHE A 61 6.10 -8.71 -9.87
CA PHE A 61 5.58 -8.68 -8.50
C PHE A 61 4.37 -9.59 -8.27
N GLY A 62 3.76 -10.10 -9.32
CA GLY A 62 2.66 -11.07 -9.29
C GLY A 62 1.28 -10.45 -9.50
N ASP A 63 0.91 -9.42 -8.76
CA ASP A 63 -0.39 -8.75 -8.86
C ASP A 63 -0.30 -7.25 -8.56
N PHE A 64 -1.42 -6.56 -8.70
CA PHE A 64 -1.53 -5.12 -8.47
C PHE A 64 -1.17 -4.73 -7.02
N ASN A 65 -1.59 -5.52 -6.03
CA ASN A 65 -1.34 -5.20 -4.62
C ASN A 65 0.16 -5.29 -4.30
N HIS A 66 0.83 -6.33 -4.80
CA HIS A 66 2.27 -6.49 -4.63
C HIS A 66 3.06 -5.41 -5.37
N VAL A 67 2.60 -4.93 -6.53
CA VAL A 67 3.22 -3.78 -7.21
C VAL A 67 3.11 -2.51 -6.35
N ILE A 68 1.93 -2.21 -5.82
CA ILE A 68 1.69 -0.99 -5.03
C ILE A 68 2.50 -1.01 -3.72
N SER A 69 2.58 -2.17 -3.06
CA SER A 69 3.25 -2.32 -1.76
C SER A 69 4.74 -2.64 -1.84
N ALA A 70 5.28 -2.94 -3.03
CA ALA A 70 6.71 -3.21 -3.21
C ALA A 70 7.57 -2.05 -2.71
N SER A 71 8.72 -2.36 -2.11
CA SER A 71 9.63 -1.32 -1.61
C SER A 71 10.17 -0.44 -2.76
N ALA A 72 10.45 0.83 -2.46
CA ALA A 72 11.02 1.76 -3.44
C ALA A 72 12.30 1.21 -4.08
N HIS A 73 13.12 0.49 -3.29
CA HIS A 73 14.34 -0.16 -3.77
C HIS A 73 14.05 -1.23 -4.82
N ARG A 74 13.10 -2.15 -4.57
CA ARG A 74 12.73 -3.18 -5.53
C ARG A 74 12.09 -2.61 -6.79
N LEU A 75 11.22 -1.61 -6.65
CA LEU A 75 10.64 -0.91 -7.78
C LEU A 75 11.73 -0.28 -8.67
N ALA A 76 12.75 0.33 -8.07
CA ALA A 76 13.88 0.93 -8.81
C ALA A 76 14.71 -0.07 -9.62
N MET A 77 14.69 -1.36 -9.27
CA MET A 77 15.38 -2.41 -10.03
C MET A 77 14.65 -2.79 -11.33
N VAL A 78 13.38 -2.42 -11.49
CA VAL A 78 12.61 -2.75 -12.69
C VAL A 78 12.96 -1.76 -13.81
N LYS A 79 13.38 -2.27 -14.95
CA LYS A 79 13.73 -1.44 -16.11
C LYS A 79 12.55 -0.58 -16.54
N GLY A 80 12.78 0.73 -16.62
CA GLY A 80 11.75 1.71 -17.02
C GLY A 80 11.03 2.36 -15.85
N VAL A 81 11.27 1.91 -14.61
CA VAL A 81 10.76 2.54 -13.39
C VAL A 81 11.75 3.61 -12.94
N GLY A 82 11.31 4.85 -12.96
CA GLY A 82 12.03 6.00 -12.40
C GLY A 82 11.33 6.54 -11.15
N ASP A 83 11.94 7.55 -10.51
CA ASP A 83 11.46 8.14 -9.26
C ASP A 83 9.99 8.60 -9.33
N ALA A 84 9.57 9.16 -10.47
CA ALA A 84 8.18 9.59 -10.67
C ALA A 84 7.19 8.42 -10.62
N VAL A 85 7.56 7.25 -11.16
CA VAL A 85 6.74 6.03 -11.10
C VAL A 85 6.64 5.54 -9.65
N ILE A 86 7.79 5.46 -8.96
CA ILE A 86 7.85 5.05 -7.56
C ILE A 86 6.96 5.97 -6.72
N GLN A 87 7.08 7.28 -6.91
CA GLN A 87 6.29 8.26 -6.18
C GLN A 87 4.79 8.07 -6.39
N GLU A 88 4.31 7.89 -7.63
CA GLU A 88 2.88 7.67 -7.91
C GLU A 88 2.36 6.38 -7.22
N LEU A 89 3.11 5.28 -7.29
CA LEU A 89 2.73 4.03 -6.63
C LEU A 89 2.67 4.20 -5.10
N LYS A 90 3.65 4.86 -4.49
CA LYS A 90 3.69 5.12 -3.05
C LYS A 90 2.61 6.11 -2.58
N ILE A 91 2.16 7.04 -3.41
CA ILE A 91 1.02 7.90 -3.12
C ILE A 91 -0.27 7.06 -3.03
N VAL A 92 -0.46 6.12 -3.95
CA VAL A 92 -1.63 5.21 -3.92
C VAL A 92 -1.63 4.34 -2.67
N GLU A 93 -0.49 3.72 -2.34
CA GLU A 93 -0.32 2.94 -1.10
C GLU A 93 -0.67 3.78 0.14
N ALA A 94 -0.10 4.97 0.24
CA ALA A 94 -0.35 5.88 1.36
C ALA A 94 -1.82 6.32 1.44
N ALA A 95 -2.48 6.56 0.32
CA ALA A 95 -3.88 6.94 0.27
C ALA A 95 -4.79 5.77 0.71
N ALA A 96 -4.54 4.57 0.23
CA ALA A 96 -5.28 3.36 0.63
C ALA A 96 -5.15 3.11 2.14
N GLY A 97 -3.93 3.17 2.68
CA GLY A 97 -3.68 3.02 4.12
C GLY A 97 -4.43 4.06 4.97
N ARG A 98 -4.45 5.34 4.53
CA ARG A 98 -5.20 6.40 5.23
C ARG A 98 -6.71 6.19 5.22
N LEU A 99 -7.26 5.79 4.06
CA LEU A 99 -8.69 5.50 3.94
C LEU A 99 -9.09 4.34 4.86
N MET A 100 -8.32 3.27 4.87
CA MET A 100 -8.59 2.12 5.73
C MET A 100 -8.42 2.45 7.21
N ARG A 101 -7.36 3.21 7.58
CA ARG A 101 -7.19 3.70 8.96
C ARG A 101 -8.40 4.52 9.43
N GLY A 102 -8.95 5.38 8.58
CA GLY A 102 -10.13 6.17 8.89
C GLY A 102 -11.39 5.34 9.17
N ARG A 103 -11.45 4.09 8.68
CA ARG A 103 -12.57 3.17 8.96
C ARG A 103 -12.48 2.51 10.32
N VAL A 104 -11.29 2.35 10.89
CA VAL A 104 -11.07 1.64 12.16
C VAL A 104 -10.76 2.57 13.33
N LEU A 105 -10.13 3.72 13.08
CA LEU A 105 -9.76 4.68 14.12
C LEU A 105 -11.02 5.29 14.77
N ASN A 106 -11.01 5.40 16.10
CA ASN A 106 -12.11 5.89 16.92
C ASN A 106 -13.40 5.05 16.80
N ARG A 107 -13.28 3.76 16.48
CA ARG A 107 -14.39 2.81 16.42
C ARG A 107 -14.16 1.62 17.34
N PRO A 108 -15.23 1.03 17.90
CA PRO A 108 -15.12 -0.17 18.73
C PRO A 108 -14.62 -1.36 17.89
N VAL A 109 -13.49 -1.92 18.29
CA VAL A 109 -12.82 -3.02 17.56
C VAL A 109 -13.66 -4.30 17.57
N LEU A 110 -14.29 -4.61 18.70
CA LEU A 110 -15.06 -5.87 18.86
C LEU A 110 -16.30 -5.94 17.95
N THR A 111 -16.90 -4.79 17.62
CA THR A 111 -18.07 -4.75 16.72
C THR A 111 -17.68 -4.65 15.23
N SER A 112 -16.42 -4.43 14.95
CA SER A 112 -15.88 -4.27 13.58
C SER A 112 -14.57 -5.05 13.38
N TRP A 113 -14.50 -6.26 13.95
CA TRP A 113 -13.30 -7.11 13.90
C TRP A 113 -12.85 -7.42 12.48
N SER A 114 -13.79 -7.72 11.57
CA SER A 114 -13.48 -7.93 10.15
C SER A 114 -12.85 -6.70 9.52
N THR A 115 -13.37 -5.50 9.80
CA THR A 115 -12.82 -4.24 9.30
C THR A 115 -11.41 -3.98 9.85
N LEU A 116 -11.14 -4.37 11.11
CA LEU A 116 -9.81 -4.29 11.68
C LEU A 116 -8.83 -5.24 10.98
N LEU A 117 -9.26 -6.47 10.70
CA LEU A 117 -8.45 -7.44 9.96
C LEU A 117 -8.16 -6.96 8.53
N GLU A 118 -9.17 -6.45 7.81
CA GLU A 118 -9.00 -5.85 6.49
C GLU A 118 -8.00 -4.68 6.52
N TYR A 119 -8.06 -3.85 7.56
CA TYR A 119 -7.10 -2.78 7.76
C TYR A 119 -5.68 -3.32 7.96
N CYS A 120 -5.49 -4.29 8.87
CA CYS A 120 -4.18 -4.90 9.11
C CYS A 120 -3.62 -5.55 7.83
N GLN A 121 -4.46 -6.26 7.08
CA GLN A 121 -4.07 -6.85 5.80
C GLN A 121 -3.63 -5.76 4.80
N THR A 122 -4.38 -4.68 4.67
CA THR A 122 -4.04 -3.59 3.74
C THR A 122 -2.70 -2.94 4.07
N VAL A 123 -2.37 -2.77 5.35
CA VAL A 123 -1.15 -2.04 5.76
C VAL A 123 0.07 -2.94 5.97
N MET A 124 -0.12 -4.26 6.09
CA MET A 124 0.94 -5.18 6.51
C MET A 124 1.14 -6.39 5.59
N ALA A 125 0.08 -6.98 5.01
CA ALA A 125 0.16 -8.31 4.37
C ALA A 125 1.11 -8.40 3.18
N HIS A 126 1.31 -7.29 2.47
CA HIS A 126 2.18 -7.27 1.28
C HIS A 126 3.58 -6.71 1.55
N ARG A 127 3.95 -6.55 2.84
CA ARG A 127 5.28 -6.09 3.20
C ARG A 127 6.30 -7.23 3.06
N GLU A 128 7.47 -6.87 2.59
CA GLU A 128 8.59 -7.81 2.34
C GLU A 128 9.44 -8.05 3.58
N THR A 129 9.27 -7.22 4.59
CA THR A 129 9.92 -7.35 5.90
C THR A 129 8.87 -7.49 6.98
N GLU A 130 9.23 -8.19 8.06
CA GLU A 130 8.40 -8.24 9.24
C GLU A 130 8.24 -6.84 9.83
N GLN A 131 7.02 -6.48 10.14
CA GLN A 131 6.68 -5.27 10.87
C GLN A 131 5.83 -5.63 12.07
N PHE A 132 6.21 -5.12 13.23
CA PHE A 132 5.42 -5.23 14.44
C PHE A 132 4.62 -3.94 14.65
N ARG A 133 3.31 -4.08 14.87
CA ARG A 133 2.40 -2.97 15.14
C ARG A 133 1.66 -3.17 16.44
N ILE A 134 1.37 -2.07 17.11
CA ILE A 134 0.57 -2.04 18.32
C ILE A 134 -0.66 -1.20 18.08
N LEU A 135 -1.82 -1.81 18.29
CA LEU A 135 -3.10 -1.15 18.27
C LEU A 135 -3.51 -0.86 19.70
N PHE A 136 -3.64 0.40 20.06
CA PHE A 136 -3.99 0.84 21.41
C PHE A 136 -5.49 1.07 21.51
N LEU A 137 -6.11 0.54 22.56
CA LEU A 137 -7.55 0.58 22.77
C LEU A 137 -7.90 1.29 24.07
N ASP A 138 -9.01 2.02 24.05
CA ASP A 138 -9.61 2.59 25.26
C ASP A 138 -10.41 1.55 26.05
N ARG A 139 -11.03 1.97 27.17
CA ARG A 139 -11.87 1.12 28.04
C ARG A 139 -13.11 0.55 27.35
N LYS A 140 -13.52 1.11 26.20
CA LYS A 140 -14.65 0.64 25.38
C LYS A 140 -14.19 -0.22 24.21
N ASN A 141 -12.90 -0.61 24.20
CA ASN A 141 -12.24 -1.30 23.08
C ASN A 141 -12.32 -0.50 21.77
N THR A 142 -12.28 0.82 21.84
CA THR A 142 -12.18 1.71 20.69
C THR A 142 -10.71 1.87 20.32
N LEU A 143 -10.38 1.76 19.04
CA LEU A 143 -9.01 1.98 18.55
C LEU A 143 -8.68 3.48 18.65
N ILE A 144 -7.76 3.84 19.55
CA ILE A 144 -7.32 5.23 19.77
C ILE A 144 -6.01 5.56 19.07
N ALA A 145 -5.13 4.58 18.89
CA ALA A 145 -3.89 4.76 18.15
C ALA A 145 -3.44 3.44 17.51
N ASP A 146 -2.69 3.57 16.43
CA ASP A 146 -2.02 2.48 15.70
C ASP A 146 -0.60 2.93 15.38
N GLU A 147 0.39 2.22 15.92
CA GLU A 147 1.80 2.57 15.81
C GLU A 147 2.63 1.36 15.36
N ALA A 148 3.41 1.55 14.28
CA ALA A 148 4.47 0.63 13.94
C ALA A 148 5.65 0.84 14.89
N GLN A 149 6.17 -0.22 15.49
CA GLN A 149 7.28 -0.11 16.47
C GLN A 149 8.63 -0.06 15.78
N SER A 150 8.85 -0.92 14.82
CA SER A 150 10.07 -0.95 14.02
C SER A 150 9.83 -1.73 12.75
N ASP A 151 10.55 -1.39 11.69
CA ASP A 151 10.74 -2.28 10.57
C ASP A 151 11.86 -3.25 10.97
N GLY A 152 11.53 -4.54 11.10
CA GLY A 152 12.47 -5.60 11.43
C GLY A 152 13.34 -6.01 10.26
N THR A 153 14.17 -7.01 10.50
CA THR A 153 14.79 -7.81 9.45
C THR A 153 13.74 -8.77 8.84
N VAL A 154 14.15 -9.60 7.87
CA VAL A 154 13.23 -10.55 7.23
C VAL A 154 12.61 -11.54 8.23
N ASP A 155 13.28 -11.81 9.37
CA ASP A 155 12.93 -12.89 10.30
C ASP A 155 12.76 -12.44 11.76
N HIS A 156 12.92 -11.18 12.10
CA HIS A 156 12.88 -10.77 13.51
C HIS A 156 12.59 -9.28 13.73
N VAL A 157 11.59 -9.01 14.57
CA VAL A 157 11.31 -7.66 15.09
C VAL A 157 11.41 -7.70 16.61
N PRO A 158 12.39 -7.03 17.24
CA PRO A 158 12.48 -6.98 18.70
C PRO A 158 11.32 -6.17 19.28
N VAL A 159 10.59 -6.78 20.21
CA VAL A 159 9.52 -6.12 20.98
C VAL A 159 9.99 -5.95 22.40
N TYR A 160 10.01 -4.72 22.87
CA TYR A 160 10.38 -4.38 24.25
C TYR A 160 9.13 -4.12 25.09
N PRO A 161 8.69 -5.05 25.97
CA PRO A 161 7.46 -4.89 26.75
C PRO A 161 7.39 -3.60 27.55
N ARG A 162 8.53 -3.13 28.06
CA ARG A 162 8.63 -1.86 28.79
C ARG A 162 8.19 -0.67 27.95
N GLU A 163 8.62 -0.60 26.70
CA GLU A 163 8.27 0.51 25.80
C GLU A 163 6.80 0.43 25.38
N VAL A 164 6.27 -0.78 25.18
CA VAL A 164 4.84 -0.99 24.89
C VAL A 164 3.98 -0.49 26.05
N VAL A 165 4.31 -0.89 27.29
CA VAL A 165 3.59 -0.45 28.49
C VAL A 165 3.70 1.05 28.71
N LYS A 166 4.90 1.61 28.59
CA LYS A 166 5.11 3.06 28.69
C LYS A 166 4.22 3.81 27.69
N ARG A 167 4.22 3.39 26.43
CA ARG A 167 3.44 4.03 25.39
C ARG A 167 1.93 3.88 25.63
N ALA A 168 1.48 2.73 26.09
CA ALA A 168 0.09 2.50 26.46
C ALA A 168 -0.37 3.47 27.57
N LEU A 169 0.46 3.71 28.59
CA LEU A 169 0.17 4.66 29.65
C LEU A 169 0.13 6.10 29.14
N GLU A 170 1.05 6.51 28.28
CA GLU A 170 1.07 7.85 27.67
C GLU A 170 -0.22 8.13 26.87
N LEU A 171 -0.75 7.11 26.19
CA LEU A 171 -1.99 7.19 25.39
C LEU A 171 -3.25 6.99 26.24
N ASN A 172 -3.13 6.70 27.54
CA ASN A 172 -4.25 6.28 28.40
C ASN A 172 -5.00 5.06 27.82
N ALA A 173 -4.29 4.16 27.16
CA ALA A 173 -4.85 2.92 26.65
C ALA A 173 -5.15 1.95 27.78
N SER A 174 -6.24 1.19 27.65
CA SER A 174 -6.67 0.16 28.62
C SER A 174 -6.37 -1.24 28.12
N ALA A 175 -6.16 -1.42 26.82
CA ALA A 175 -5.76 -2.66 26.19
C ALA A 175 -4.91 -2.41 24.95
N VAL A 176 -4.20 -3.44 24.51
CA VAL A 176 -3.42 -3.43 23.28
C VAL A 176 -3.70 -4.69 22.46
N ILE A 177 -3.66 -4.56 21.13
CA ILE A 177 -3.60 -5.70 20.22
C ILE A 177 -2.24 -5.64 19.55
N LEU A 178 -1.50 -6.73 19.63
CA LEU A 178 -0.20 -6.88 19.00
C LEU A 178 -0.40 -7.59 17.66
N VAL A 179 0.11 -7.00 16.60
CA VAL A 179 -0.03 -7.51 15.23
C VAL A 179 1.33 -7.52 14.56
N HIS A 180 1.65 -8.60 13.87
CA HIS A 180 2.81 -8.65 12.99
C HIS A 180 2.46 -9.41 11.71
N ASN A 181 3.19 -9.17 10.64
CA ASN A 181 3.09 -9.91 9.40
C ASN A 181 4.26 -10.87 9.25
N HIS A 182 4.00 -11.97 8.57
CA HIS A 182 5.04 -12.87 8.07
C HIS A 182 5.13 -12.71 6.55
N PRO A 183 6.26 -12.24 6.01
CA PRO A 183 6.44 -12.12 4.55
C PRO A 183 6.28 -13.43 3.79
N SER A 184 6.55 -14.57 4.47
CA SER A 184 6.31 -15.91 3.93
C SER A 184 4.84 -16.27 3.74
N GLY A 185 3.93 -15.54 4.41
CA GLY A 185 2.50 -15.87 4.48
C GLY A 185 2.16 -17.02 5.45
N ASP A 186 3.15 -17.65 6.07
CA ASP A 186 2.93 -18.70 7.08
C ASP A 186 2.68 -18.04 8.45
N PRO A 187 1.50 -18.21 9.07
CA PRO A 187 1.18 -17.63 10.36
C PRO A 187 1.84 -18.33 11.56
N THR A 188 2.60 -19.39 11.34
CA THR A 188 3.28 -20.14 12.40
C THR A 188 4.29 -19.24 13.10
N PRO A 189 4.22 -19.06 14.45
CA PRO A 189 5.20 -18.27 15.18
C PRO A 189 6.62 -18.80 14.98
N SER A 190 7.58 -17.92 14.69
CA SER A 190 9.01 -18.25 14.72
C SER A 190 9.44 -18.60 16.14
N GLN A 191 10.33 -19.58 16.30
CA GLN A 191 10.87 -20.01 17.61
C GLN A 191 11.79 -18.96 18.22
#